data_dc9037b8e47850fc678cfc697fa7803c
#
_entry.id   dc9037b8e47850fc678cfc697fa7803c
#
_cell.length_a   1.000
_cell.length_b   1.000
_cell.length_c   1.000
_cell.angle_alpha   90.00
_cell.angle_beta   90.00
_cell.angle_gamma   90.00
#
_symmetry.space_group_name_H-M   'P 1'
#
loop_
_entity.id
_entity.type
_entity.pdbx_description
1 polymer ?
#
loop_
_entity_poly.entity_id
_entity_poly.type
_entity_poly.pdbx_seq_one_letter_code
_entity_poly.pdbx_strand_id
1 'polypeptide(L)'
;MKRISMKYLGATLISATLALGALTTTTLADSMNTWKPKWTETGELVLPEGYRKLIYLGSPLTPNGLNDGAAGFPEYHNVYIHSEVFEIYERTKTFPEGTILLKELQLSQEAQEEDGSRYEVSGRGFFSGEFNGIDIAVKDSTRFSESQNWGYFNFGHHAPPYAETAAAAPKSACAQCHIDNADEDMVFTRFYKILN
;
A
#
# COMPACT_ATOMS: atom_id res chain seq x y z
N MET A 1 -78.13 27.53 -43.59
CA MET A 1 -76.67 27.78 -43.58
C MET A 1 -76.15 27.85 -42.13
N LYS A 2 -75.51 26.77 -41.62
CA LYS A 2 -74.96 26.71 -40.31
C LYS A 2 -73.46 26.80 -40.43
N ARG A 3 -72.82 27.80 -39.74
CA ARG A 3 -71.39 27.96 -39.66
C ARG A 3 -70.86 27.00 -38.57
N ILE A 4 -69.85 26.21 -38.93
CA ILE A 4 -69.11 25.33 -38.03
C ILE A 4 -67.93 26.12 -37.53
N SER A 5 -67.83 26.26 -36.17
CA SER A 5 -66.72 26.90 -35.50
C SER A 5 -65.68 25.83 -35.18
N MET A 6 -64.45 26.02 -35.64
CA MET A 6 -63.29 25.16 -35.42
C MET A 6 -62.52 25.64 -34.19
N LYS A 7 -62.50 24.81 -33.11
CA LYS A 7 -61.73 25.08 -31.93
C LYS A 7 -60.30 24.55 -32.10
N TYR A 8 -59.33 25.43 -31.98
CA TYR A 8 -57.92 25.05 -31.94
C TYR A 8 -57.59 24.45 -30.59
N LEU A 9 -57.08 23.22 -30.57
CA LEU A 9 -56.46 22.59 -29.42
C LEU A 9 -54.99 23.00 -29.38
N GLY A 10 -54.61 23.76 -28.38
CA GLY A 10 -53.24 24.08 -28.13
C GLY A 10 -52.49 22.87 -27.49
N ALA A 11 -51.49 22.38 -28.18
CA ALA A 11 -50.58 21.37 -27.63
C ALA A 11 -49.48 22.05 -26.79
N THR A 12 -49.51 21.81 -25.49
CA THR A 12 -48.45 22.25 -24.57
C THR A 12 -47.32 21.24 -24.64
N LEU A 13 -46.19 21.63 -25.22
CA LEU A 13 -44.94 20.87 -25.17
C LEU A 13 -44.30 21.05 -23.78
N ILE A 14 -44.29 20.00 -23.00
CA ILE A 14 -43.51 19.93 -21.76
C ILE A 14 -42.08 19.54 -22.13
N SER A 15 -41.18 20.50 -22.05
CA SER A 15 -39.73 20.25 -22.16
C SER A 15 -39.24 19.65 -20.88
N ALA A 16 -39.03 18.34 -20.83
CA ALA A 16 -38.31 17.64 -19.78
C ALA A 16 -36.80 17.82 -20.03
N THR A 17 -36.16 18.75 -19.35
CA THR A 17 -34.69 18.89 -19.34
C THR A 17 -34.10 17.78 -18.53
N LEU A 18 -33.28 16.92 -19.16
CA LEU A 18 -32.44 15.93 -18.53
C LEU A 18 -31.41 16.61 -17.65
N ALA A 19 -31.58 16.48 -16.34
CA ALA A 19 -30.55 16.72 -15.35
C ALA A 19 -29.99 15.35 -14.89
N LEU A 20 -29.30 14.64 -15.77
CA LEU A 20 -28.63 13.36 -15.45
C LEU A 20 -27.22 13.40 -16.04
N GLY A 21 -26.29 14.04 -15.36
CA GLY A 21 -24.92 14.11 -15.88
C GLY A 21 -23.82 14.47 -14.88
N ALA A 22 -24.14 14.80 -13.64
CA ALA A 22 -23.14 15.35 -12.73
C ALA A 22 -22.75 14.45 -11.53
N LEU A 23 -23.41 13.31 -11.30
CA LEU A 23 -23.13 12.48 -10.12
C LEU A 23 -22.19 11.30 -10.35
N THR A 24 -21.82 10.96 -11.59
CA THR A 24 -21.02 9.77 -11.88
C THR A 24 -19.53 10.01 -12.06
N THR A 25 -19.10 11.27 -12.22
CA THR A 25 -17.68 11.58 -12.47
C THR A 25 -16.83 11.68 -11.20
N THR A 26 -17.41 12.03 -10.06
CA THR A 26 -16.69 12.14 -8.79
C THR A 26 -16.30 10.79 -8.20
N THR A 27 -17.12 9.76 -8.36
CA THR A 27 -16.84 8.42 -7.81
C THR A 27 -15.76 7.65 -8.58
N LEU A 28 -15.65 7.86 -9.89
CA LEU A 28 -14.61 7.21 -10.72
C LEU A 28 -13.23 7.88 -10.54
N ALA A 29 -13.19 9.20 -10.39
CA ALA A 29 -11.93 9.92 -10.15
C ALA A 29 -11.36 9.64 -8.76
N ASP A 30 -12.20 9.46 -7.74
CA ASP A 30 -11.77 9.09 -6.39
C ASP A 30 -11.27 7.63 -6.32
N SER A 31 -11.87 6.72 -7.09
CA SER A 31 -11.40 5.33 -7.15
C SER A 31 -10.07 5.16 -7.89
N MET A 32 -9.74 6.04 -8.83
CA MET A 32 -8.51 6.01 -9.63
C MET A 32 -7.27 6.54 -8.89
N ASN A 33 -7.40 7.06 -7.66
CA ASN A 33 -6.28 7.68 -6.93
C ASN A 33 -6.08 7.10 -5.52
N THR A 34 -6.71 5.97 -5.20
CA THR A 34 -6.69 5.36 -3.85
C THR A 34 -5.33 4.81 -3.45
N TRP A 35 -4.44 4.55 -4.41
CA TRP A 35 -3.11 4.01 -4.17
C TRP A 35 -2.02 5.06 -3.99
N LYS A 36 -2.34 6.35 -4.19
CA LYS A 36 -1.38 7.43 -4.03
C LYS A 36 -1.19 7.84 -2.57
N PRO A 37 0.04 8.22 -2.17
CA PRO A 37 0.30 8.66 -0.81
C PRO A 37 -0.52 9.91 -0.47
N LYS A 38 -1.08 9.94 0.74
CA LYS A 38 -1.72 11.11 1.32
C LYS A 38 -0.76 11.74 2.32
N TRP A 39 -0.69 13.05 2.29
CA TRP A 39 0.22 13.83 3.12
C TRP A 39 -0.55 14.79 4.03
N THR A 40 -0.05 14.97 5.25
CA THR A 40 -0.52 16.05 6.12
C THR A 40 0.00 17.40 5.62
N GLU A 41 -0.52 18.50 6.17
CA GLU A 41 -0.01 19.85 5.89
C GLU A 41 1.46 20.01 6.32
N THR A 42 1.92 19.25 7.31
CA THR A 42 3.30 19.23 7.80
C THR A 42 4.22 18.32 6.98
N GLY A 43 3.68 17.59 5.97
CA GLY A 43 4.44 16.73 5.08
C GLY A 43 4.68 15.32 5.60
N GLU A 44 3.96 14.90 6.64
CA GLU A 44 3.98 13.52 7.13
C GLU A 44 3.11 12.62 6.25
N LEU A 45 3.50 11.37 6.08
CA LEU A 45 2.70 10.37 5.40
C LEU A 45 1.54 9.92 6.28
N VAL A 46 0.32 9.89 5.73
CA VAL A 46 -0.85 9.31 6.39
C VAL A 46 -0.87 7.81 6.17
N LEU A 47 -1.12 7.02 7.22
CA LEU A 47 -1.22 5.57 7.13
C LEU A 47 -2.35 5.16 6.17
N PRO A 48 -2.07 4.38 5.11
CA PRO A 48 -3.10 3.93 4.18
C PRO A 48 -4.13 3.02 4.85
N GLU A 49 -5.40 3.32 4.68
CA GLU A 49 -6.49 2.49 5.18
C GLU A 49 -6.66 1.21 4.33
N GLY A 50 -7.05 0.12 4.99
CA GLY A 50 -7.43 -1.12 4.30
C GLY A 50 -6.28 -1.81 3.55
N TYR A 51 -5.04 -1.54 3.89
CA TYR A 51 -3.84 -2.09 3.24
C TYR A 51 -3.79 -3.62 3.19
N ARG A 52 -4.44 -4.33 4.11
CA ARG A 52 -4.55 -5.80 4.08
C ARG A 52 -5.43 -6.34 2.93
N LYS A 53 -6.07 -5.45 2.15
CA LYS A 53 -6.80 -5.78 0.91
C LYS A 53 -5.95 -5.60 -0.34
N LEU A 54 -4.71 -5.14 -0.19
CA LEU A 54 -3.76 -4.97 -1.28
C LEU A 54 -3.20 -6.33 -1.74
N ILE A 55 -2.49 -6.33 -2.86
CA ILE A 55 -1.75 -7.51 -3.33
C ILE A 55 -0.61 -7.80 -2.37
N TYR A 56 -0.58 -9.00 -1.84
CA TYR A 56 0.51 -9.52 -1.04
C TYR A 56 1.67 -9.97 -1.94
N LEU A 57 2.85 -9.38 -1.75
CA LEU A 57 4.04 -9.69 -2.55
C LEU A 57 4.82 -10.87 -2.01
N GLY A 58 4.91 -11.00 -0.71
CA GLY A 58 5.67 -12.03 -0.01
C GLY A 58 6.00 -11.65 1.42
N SER A 59 6.57 -12.61 2.15
CA SER A 59 6.96 -12.43 3.55
C SER A 59 8.31 -13.11 3.82
N PRO A 60 9.45 -12.45 3.55
CA PRO A 60 10.72 -12.88 4.10
C PRO A 60 10.62 -13.00 5.62
N LEU A 61 11.32 -13.98 6.19
CA LEU A 61 11.38 -14.21 7.63
C LEU A 61 12.83 -14.29 8.09
N THR A 62 13.19 -13.48 9.07
CA THR A 62 14.51 -13.47 9.71
C THR A 62 14.37 -13.66 11.21
N PRO A 63 14.14 -14.90 11.68
CA PRO A 63 13.88 -15.15 13.08
C PRO A 63 15.14 -14.95 13.94
N ASN A 64 14.97 -14.46 15.16
CA ASN A 64 16.06 -14.26 16.12
C ASN A 64 16.82 -15.57 16.39
N GLY A 65 16.13 -16.71 16.50
CA GLY A 65 16.75 -18.01 16.78
C GLY A 65 17.80 -18.45 15.76
N LEU A 66 17.65 -18.03 14.48
CA LEU A 66 18.66 -18.28 13.43
C LEU A 66 19.71 -17.16 13.31
N ASN A 67 19.65 -16.11 14.14
CA ASN A 67 20.47 -14.91 14.05
C ASN A 67 21.10 -14.55 15.40
N ASP A 68 21.36 -15.52 16.27
CA ASP A 68 21.96 -15.35 17.59
C ASP A 68 21.23 -14.30 18.46
N GLY A 69 19.91 -14.16 18.30
CA GLY A 69 19.10 -13.16 19.00
C GLY A 69 19.20 -11.73 18.44
N ALA A 70 19.92 -11.51 17.36
CA ALA A 70 20.27 -10.19 16.83
C ALA A 70 19.84 -9.97 15.36
N ALA A 71 18.75 -10.59 14.93
CA ALA A 71 18.17 -10.29 13.62
C ALA A 71 17.83 -8.79 13.51
N GLY A 72 18.20 -8.14 12.43
CA GLY A 72 17.91 -6.71 12.22
C GLY A 72 16.42 -6.41 12.15
N PHE A 73 15.65 -7.35 11.61
CA PHE A 73 14.17 -7.36 11.59
C PHE A 73 13.73 -8.79 11.88
N PRO A 74 13.50 -9.16 13.17
CA PRO A 74 13.30 -10.55 13.59
C PRO A 74 11.89 -11.09 13.35
N GLU A 75 11.13 -10.53 12.41
CA GLU A 75 9.74 -10.83 12.16
C GLU A 75 9.53 -11.37 10.75
N TYR A 76 8.28 -11.74 10.48
CA TYR A 76 7.74 -11.86 9.13
C TYR A 76 7.58 -10.47 8.54
N HIS A 77 8.05 -10.27 7.33
CA HIS A 77 7.93 -9.02 6.58
C HIS A 77 6.82 -9.14 5.55
N ASN A 78 5.57 -8.98 5.97
CA ASN A 78 4.42 -9.07 5.07
C ASN A 78 4.36 -7.81 4.20
N VAL A 79 4.70 -7.92 2.91
CA VAL A 79 4.78 -6.78 2.00
C VAL A 79 3.60 -6.76 1.04
N TYR A 80 3.03 -5.56 0.89
CA TYR A 80 1.83 -5.30 0.09
C TYR A 80 2.05 -4.17 -0.90
N ILE A 81 1.34 -4.27 -2.05
CA ILE A 81 1.33 -3.27 -3.11
C ILE A 81 -0.08 -3.11 -3.67
N HIS A 82 -0.43 -1.91 -4.16
CA HIS A 82 -1.70 -1.69 -4.85
C HIS A 82 -1.73 -2.41 -6.20
N SER A 83 -2.88 -2.99 -6.58
CA SER A 83 -3.04 -3.77 -7.82
C SER A 83 -2.66 -2.98 -9.06
N GLU A 84 -3.04 -1.71 -9.15
CA GLU A 84 -2.71 -0.85 -10.29
C GLU A 84 -1.20 -0.62 -10.42
N VAL A 85 -0.51 -0.42 -9.30
CA VAL A 85 0.97 -0.29 -9.28
C VAL A 85 1.63 -1.59 -9.69
N PHE A 86 1.12 -2.72 -9.19
CA PHE A 86 1.59 -4.05 -9.55
C PHE A 86 1.48 -4.29 -11.06
N GLU A 87 0.32 -4.01 -11.67
CA GLU A 87 0.11 -4.14 -13.11
C GLU A 87 1.03 -3.24 -13.96
N ILE A 88 1.32 -2.02 -13.48
CA ILE A 88 2.29 -1.14 -14.14
C ILE A 88 3.67 -1.75 -14.08
N TYR A 89 4.09 -2.22 -12.89
CA TYR A 89 5.39 -2.85 -12.70
C TYR A 89 5.55 -4.11 -13.55
N GLU A 90 4.54 -4.98 -13.65
CA GLU A 90 4.59 -6.16 -14.51
C GLU A 90 4.92 -5.83 -15.98
N ARG A 91 4.35 -4.73 -16.49
CA ARG A 91 4.55 -4.29 -17.88
C ARG A 91 5.86 -3.54 -18.10
N THR A 92 6.30 -2.74 -17.13
CA THR A 92 7.38 -1.77 -17.32
C THR A 92 8.67 -2.12 -16.59
N LYS A 93 8.60 -3.02 -15.61
CA LYS A 93 9.65 -3.33 -14.62
C LYS A 93 10.16 -2.09 -13.88
N THR A 94 9.30 -1.09 -13.72
CA THR A 94 9.60 0.17 -13.02
C THR A 94 8.40 0.54 -12.14
N PHE A 95 8.65 0.91 -10.90
CA PHE A 95 7.62 1.41 -10.01
C PHE A 95 7.26 2.85 -10.39
N PRO A 96 5.97 3.19 -10.61
CA PRO A 96 5.55 4.54 -10.96
C PRO A 96 5.67 5.52 -9.78
N GLU A 97 5.66 6.82 -10.08
CA GLU A 97 5.57 7.88 -9.06
C GLU A 97 4.32 7.71 -8.18
N GLY A 98 4.51 7.88 -6.88
CA GLY A 98 3.48 7.69 -5.87
C GLY A 98 3.31 6.23 -5.44
N THR A 99 4.14 5.30 -5.90
CA THR A 99 4.13 3.91 -5.39
C THR A 99 4.26 3.87 -3.88
N ILE A 100 3.39 3.09 -3.25
CA ILE A 100 3.46 2.72 -1.83
C ILE A 100 3.77 1.23 -1.75
N LEU A 101 4.87 0.88 -1.10
CA LEU A 101 5.15 -0.48 -0.62
C LEU A 101 4.98 -0.49 0.90
N LEU A 102 4.03 -1.25 1.39
CA LEU A 102 3.74 -1.34 2.82
C LEU A 102 4.24 -2.67 3.35
N LYS A 103 5.06 -2.63 4.39
CA LYS A 103 5.56 -3.79 5.12
C LYS A 103 4.91 -3.83 6.50
N GLU A 104 4.08 -4.84 6.76
CA GLU A 104 3.54 -5.12 8.09
C GLU A 104 4.37 -6.20 8.76
N LEU A 105 4.97 -5.88 9.89
CA LEU A 105 5.79 -6.80 10.68
C LEU A 105 4.92 -7.69 11.56
N GLN A 106 5.32 -8.95 11.69
CA GLN A 106 4.61 -9.91 12.50
C GLN A 106 5.62 -10.82 13.22
N LEU A 107 5.53 -10.90 14.53
CA LEU A 107 6.40 -11.77 15.33
C LEU A 107 6.18 -13.23 14.98
N SER A 108 7.19 -14.05 15.21
CA SER A 108 7.00 -15.50 15.29
C SER A 108 6.28 -15.86 16.59
N GLN A 109 5.47 -16.92 16.56
CA GLN A 109 4.93 -17.52 17.77
C GLN A 109 6.08 -18.03 18.66
N GLU A 110 5.79 -18.19 19.96
CA GLU A 110 6.78 -18.67 20.94
C GLU A 110 7.49 -19.95 20.45
N ALA A 111 8.82 -19.89 20.51
CA ALA A 111 9.71 -20.97 20.11
C ALA A 111 9.58 -22.18 21.03
N GLN A 112 9.72 -23.38 20.48
CA GLN A 112 9.88 -24.63 21.23
C GLN A 112 11.29 -25.19 21.10
N GLU A 113 12.06 -24.72 20.12
CA GLU A 113 13.42 -25.14 19.82
C GLU A 113 14.38 -23.94 19.82
N GLU A 114 15.66 -24.21 19.99
CA GLU A 114 16.71 -23.19 20.07
C GLU A 114 16.81 -22.31 18.80
N ASP A 115 16.49 -22.90 17.63
CA ASP A 115 16.48 -22.18 16.36
C ASP A 115 15.26 -21.26 16.15
N GLY A 116 14.39 -21.17 17.14
CA GLY A 116 13.18 -20.35 17.09
C GLY A 116 11.96 -21.04 16.49
N SER A 117 12.11 -22.29 16.05
CA SER A 117 11.01 -23.08 15.47
C SER A 117 10.11 -23.72 16.53
N ARG A 118 8.94 -24.20 16.08
CA ARG A 118 7.98 -24.92 16.91
C ARG A 118 7.31 -26.03 16.12
N TYR A 119 6.66 -26.96 16.82
CA TYR A 119 5.89 -28.04 16.22
C TYR A 119 4.42 -27.69 16.20
N GLU A 120 3.81 -27.87 15.03
CA GLU A 120 2.36 -27.78 14.81
C GLU A 120 1.88 -29.00 14.02
N VAL A 121 0.56 -29.14 13.89
CA VAL A 121 -0.04 -30.27 13.14
C VAL A 121 0.46 -30.37 11.68
N SER A 122 0.89 -29.27 11.09
CA SER A 122 1.49 -29.20 9.74
C SER A 122 2.99 -29.55 9.70
N GLY A 123 3.61 -29.73 10.84
CA GLY A 123 5.04 -30.03 10.98
C GLY A 123 5.81 -28.97 11.76
N ARG A 124 7.12 -29.17 11.88
CA ARG A 124 8.04 -28.22 12.51
C ARG A 124 8.30 -27.05 11.56
N GLY A 125 8.23 -25.83 12.09
CA GLY A 125 8.48 -24.61 11.31
C GLY A 125 8.33 -23.34 12.14
N PHE A 126 8.26 -22.21 11.43
CA PHE A 126 7.98 -20.91 12.01
C PHE A 126 6.52 -20.54 11.71
N PHE A 127 5.82 -20.02 12.69
CA PHE A 127 4.40 -19.66 12.58
C PHE A 127 4.22 -18.21 13.02
N SER A 128 3.47 -17.45 12.25
CA SER A 128 3.23 -16.04 12.53
C SER A 128 2.37 -15.86 13.78
N GLY A 129 2.77 -14.91 14.61
CA GLY A 129 2.11 -14.53 15.86
C GLY A 129 1.49 -13.14 15.77
N GLU A 130 1.72 -12.32 16.79
CA GLU A 130 1.14 -10.99 16.88
C GLU A 130 1.78 -10.00 15.88
N PHE A 131 0.98 -9.04 15.41
CA PHE A 131 1.50 -7.93 14.61
C PHE A 131 2.39 -7.03 15.45
N ASN A 132 3.49 -6.53 14.86
CA ASN A 132 4.54 -5.83 15.60
C ASN A 132 5.06 -4.55 14.90
N GLY A 133 4.40 -4.05 13.90
CA GLY A 133 4.81 -2.79 13.30
C GLY A 133 4.40 -2.60 11.85
N ILE A 134 4.53 -1.36 11.39
CA ILE A 134 4.35 -1.00 9.99
C ILE A 134 5.48 -0.06 9.55
N ASP A 135 6.14 -0.43 8.45
CA ASP A 135 7.01 0.43 7.68
C ASP A 135 6.46 0.64 6.27
N ILE A 136 6.62 1.83 5.73
CA ILE A 136 6.17 2.16 4.38
C ILE A 136 7.32 2.78 3.60
N ALA A 137 7.51 2.35 2.36
CA ALA A 137 8.33 3.01 1.36
C ALA A 137 7.44 3.71 0.33
N VAL A 138 7.73 4.97 0.02
CA VAL A 138 7.00 5.78 -0.96
C VAL A 138 7.95 6.29 -2.03
N LYS A 139 7.61 6.10 -3.30
CA LYS A 139 8.33 6.70 -4.41
C LYS A 139 7.78 8.09 -4.71
N ASP A 140 8.62 9.12 -4.51
CA ASP A 140 8.31 10.51 -4.82
C ASP A 140 9.61 11.26 -5.16
N SER A 141 9.86 11.44 -6.45
CA SER A 141 11.10 12.06 -6.96
C SER A 141 11.23 13.54 -6.59
N THR A 142 10.13 14.20 -6.27
CA THR A 142 10.15 15.60 -5.83
C THR A 142 10.60 15.75 -4.38
N ARG A 143 10.11 14.84 -3.50
CA ARG A 143 10.38 14.89 -2.06
C ARG A 143 11.70 14.21 -1.69
N PHE A 144 12.07 13.13 -2.40
CA PHE A 144 13.12 12.21 -1.97
C PHE A 144 14.23 12.03 -3.02
N SER A 145 14.54 13.07 -3.81
CA SER A 145 15.61 13.04 -4.82
C SER A 145 16.97 12.63 -4.27
N GLU A 146 17.29 13.00 -3.02
CA GLU A 146 18.56 12.66 -2.36
C GLU A 146 18.67 11.20 -1.91
N SER A 147 17.55 10.47 -1.86
CA SER A 147 17.46 9.05 -1.51
C SER A 147 16.94 8.19 -2.68
N GLN A 148 17.40 8.52 -3.89
CA GLN A 148 17.01 7.83 -5.14
C GLN A 148 15.49 7.77 -5.35
N ASN A 149 14.80 8.85 -5.00
CA ASN A 149 13.37 9.07 -5.14
C ASN A 149 12.47 8.28 -4.16
N TRP A 150 13.03 7.63 -3.13
CA TRP A 150 12.26 6.88 -2.15
C TRP A 150 12.37 7.46 -0.74
N GLY A 151 11.23 7.69 -0.11
CA GLY A 151 11.10 8.01 1.32
C GLY A 151 10.63 6.79 2.11
N TYR A 152 11.08 6.69 3.37
CA TYR A 152 10.79 5.58 4.27
C TYR A 152 10.14 6.10 5.54
N PHE A 153 9.10 5.41 6.03
CA PHE A 153 8.24 5.87 7.11
C PHE A 153 7.97 4.73 8.09
N ASN A 154 8.18 4.98 9.37
CA ASN A 154 7.89 4.03 10.43
C ASN A 154 6.65 4.49 11.22
N PHE A 155 5.62 3.67 11.26
CA PHE A 155 4.35 3.92 11.96
C PHE A 155 4.31 3.28 13.36
N GLY A 156 5.43 2.75 13.82
CA GLY A 156 5.62 2.10 15.11
C GLY A 156 6.07 0.65 14.95
N HIS A 157 7.03 0.24 15.79
CA HIS A 157 7.45 -1.16 15.96
C HIS A 157 6.91 -1.66 17.31
N HIS A 158 5.62 -1.92 17.35
CA HIS A 158 4.85 -2.42 18.48
C HIS A 158 3.51 -3.00 17.99
N ALA A 159 2.78 -3.67 18.88
CA ALA A 159 1.43 -4.14 18.58
C ALA A 159 0.49 -2.97 18.24
N PRO A 160 -0.52 -3.19 17.37
CA PRO A 160 -1.50 -2.14 17.06
C PRO A 160 -2.19 -1.59 18.33
N PRO A 161 -2.69 -0.33 18.32
CA PRO A 161 -2.82 0.55 17.15
C PRO A 161 -1.50 1.23 16.75
N TYR A 162 -1.30 1.44 15.45
CA TYR A 162 -0.15 2.16 14.91
C TYR A 162 -0.40 3.67 14.88
N ALA A 163 0.65 4.45 14.65
CA ALA A 163 0.53 5.89 14.42
C ALA A 163 -0.33 6.18 13.18
N GLU A 164 -1.11 7.26 13.21
CA GLU A 164 -1.93 7.67 12.06
C GLU A 164 -1.09 8.36 10.98
N THR A 165 0.03 8.98 11.37
CA THR A 165 0.98 9.65 10.48
C THR A 165 2.41 9.35 10.88
N ALA A 166 3.33 9.48 9.93
CA ALA A 166 4.76 9.33 10.18
C ALA A 166 5.57 10.34 9.36
N ALA A 167 6.60 10.91 9.99
CA ALA A 167 7.61 11.69 9.29
C ALA A 167 8.57 10.77 8.52
N ALA A 168 9.16 11.28 7.44
CA ALA A 168 10.17 10.55 6.70
C ALA A 168 11.39 10.25 7.58
N ALA A 169 11.83 9.00 7.59
CA ALA A 169 13.04 8.59 8.28
C ALA A 169 14.29 9.24 7.63
N PRO A 170 15.33 9.55 8.42
CA PRO A 170 16.59 10.03 7.86
C PRO A 170 17.17 9.03 6.85
N LYS A 171 17.83 9.53 5.81
CA LYS A 171 18.46 8.70 4.77
C LYS A 171 19.33 7.57 5.37
N SER A 172 20.11 7.89 6.40
CA SER A 172 21.00 6.94 7.08
C SER A 172 20.27 5.80 7.81
N ALA A 173 18.98 5.96 8.12
CA ALA A 173 18.23 4.94 8.86
C ALA A 173 17.74 3.79 7.96
N CYS A 174 17.16 4.12 6.81
CA CYS A 174 16.52 3.15 5.93
C CYS A 174 17.06 3.21 4.50
N ALA A 175 17.04 4.40 3.88
CA ALA A 175 17.38 4.56 2.47
C ALA A 175 18.81 4.10 2.14
N GLN A 176 19.78 4.33 3.03
CA GLN A 176 21.16 3.92 2.79
C GLN A 176 21.30 2.41 2.62
N CYS A 177 20.61 1.62 3.47
CA CYS A 177 20.62 0.16 3.33
C CYS A 177 20.01 -0.29 1.98
N HIS A 178 18.94 0.36 1.55
CA HIS A 178 18.34 0.08 0.23
C HIS A 178 19.25 0.49 -0.92
N ILE A 179 19.94 1.65 -0.83
CA ILE A 179 20.94 2.10 -1.83
C ILE A 179 22.04 1.05 -1.99
N ASP A 180 22.52 0.50 -0.88
CA ASP A 180 23.68 -0.40 -0.88
C ASP A 180 23.34 -1.85 -1.26
N ASN A 181 22.08 -2.29 -1.06
CA ASN A 181 21.73 -3.70 -1.07
C ASN A 181 20.50 -4.08 -1.91
N ALA A 182 19.62 -3.13 -2.26
CA ALA A 182 18.42 -3.44 -3.03
C ALA A 182 18.77 -3.79 -4.49
N ASP A 183 17.84 -4.48 -5.16
CA ASP A 183 18.02 -4.91 -6.54
C ASP A 183 17.71 -3.77 -7.50
N GLU A 184 16.46 -3.62 -7.87
CA GLU A 184 16.01 -2.62 -8.82
C GLU A 184 15.12 -1.57 -8.14
N ASP A 185 15.31 -0.32 -8.53
CA ASP A 185 14.48 0.80 -8.08
C ASP A 185 14.31 0.84 -6.55
N MET A 186 15.40 0.61 -5.80
CA MET A 186 15.44 0.63 -4.32
C MET A 186 14.58 -0.44 -3.64
N VAL A 187 14.14 -1.48 -4.34
CA VAL A 187 13.29 -2.57 -3.84
C VAL A 187 14.04 -3.90 -3.90
N PHE A 188 13.94 -4.70 -2.86
CA PHE A 188 14.50 -6.07 -2.80
C PHE A 188 13.61 -7.05 -3.60
N THR A 189 13.48 -6.84 -4.91
CA THR A 189 12.57 -7.59 -5.78
C THR A 189 12.87 -9.09 -5.79
N ARG A 190 14.13 -9.50 -5.58
CA ARG A 190 14.53 -10.90 -5.47
C ARG A 190 13.80 -11.69 -4.39
N PHE A 191 13.27 -11.02 -3.36
CA PHE A 191 12.52 -11.67 -2.29
C PHE A 191 11.04 -11.90 -2.64
N TYR A 192 10.55 -11.31 -3.73
CA TYR A 192 9.14 -11.32 -4.10
C TYR A 192 8.95 -12.00 -5.45
N LYS A 193 8.72 -13.32 -5.43
CA LYS A 193 8.60 -14.12 -6.67
C LYS A 193 7.53 -13.65 -7.63
N ILE A 194 6.49 -13.03 -7.13
CA ILE A 194 5.39 -12.50 -7.95
C ILE A 194 5.79 -11.25 -8.77
N LEU A 195 6.92 -10.60 -8.45
CA LEU A 195 7.48 -9.47 -9.22
C LEU A 195 8.43 -9.89 -10.34
N ASN A 196 8.90 -11.15 -10.34
CA ASN A 196 9.94 -11.68 -11.24
C ASN A 196 9.36 -12.52 -12.37
#